data_c85b9c3a8afff56460bb86e008a62785
#
_entry.id   c85b9c3a8afff56460bb86e008a62785
#
_cell.length_a   1.000
_cell.length_b   1.000
_cell.length_c   1.000
_cell.angle_alpha   90.00
_cell.angle_beta   90.00
_cell.angle_gamma   90.00
#
_symmetry.space_group_name_H-M   'P 1'
#
loop_
_entity.id
_entity.type
_entity.pdbx_description
1 polymer ?
#
loop_
_entity_poly.entity_id
_entity_poly.type
_entity_poly.pdbx_seq_one_letter_code
_entity_poly.pdbx_strand_id
1 'polypeptide(L)'
;MGESQFITNGPVRSFYNELIENLNSCSQFKISVAFITYGGLQVLLETLKGLEDRNIPGEILTTTYKEMTTPEVLKRISEFKNIQLKIYVPPTQNDGFHAKGYLFHKDEAEGEKWTVIIGSSNITGHALKTNEVSYHNVLIYKV
;
A
#
# COMPACT_ATOMS: atom_id res chain seq x y z
N MET A 1 -14.32 19.53 5.55
CA MET A 1 -14.43 18.50 6.59
C MET A 1 -14.03 17.15 6.01
N GLY A 2 -13.24 16.38 6.74
CA GLY A 2 -12.84 15.05 6.30
C GLY A 2 -13.96 14.03 6.45
N GLU A 3 -14.09 13.13 5.49
CA GLU A 3 -14.98 11.97 5.60
C GLU A 3 -14.19 10.74 6.05
N SER A 4 -14.72 10.03 7.03
CA SER A 4 -14.17 8.74 7.45
C SER A 4 -15.10 7.61 7.05
N GLN A 5 -14.54 6.53 6.54
CA GLN A 5 -15.28 5.33 6.15
C GLN A 5 -14.59 4.10 6.68
N PHE A 6 -15.39 3.19 7.22
CA PHE A 6 -14.91 1.89 7.68
C PHE A 6 -15.21 0.82 6.62
N ILE A 7 -14.18 0.08 6.21
CA ILE A 7 -14.32 -0.98 5.22
C ILE A 7 -14.07 -2.31 5.88
N THR A 8 -15.06 -3.16 5.81
CA THR A 8 -14.91 -4.60 6.02
C THR A 8 -14.80 -5.25 4.65
N ASN A 9 -13.80 -6.09 4.43
CA ASN A 9 -13.66 -6.79 3.16
C ASN A 9 -14.91 -7.61 2.84
N GLY A 10 -15.77 -7.03 2.02
CA GLY A 10 -17.01 -7.66 1.55
C GLY A 10 -17.02 -7.74 0.02
N PRO A 11 -17.99 -8.45 -0.56
CA PRO A 11 -18.06 -8.68 -2.01
C PRO A 11 -18.25 -7.41 -2.84
N VAL A 12 -18.72 -6.32 -2.22
CA VAL A 12 -19.00 -5.04 -2.91
C VAL A 12 -17.87 -4.05 -2.73
N ARG A 13 -17.11 -4.14 -1.64
CA ARG A 13 -16.05 -3.20 -1.32
C ARG A 13 -14.92 -3.91 -0.60
N SER A 14 -13.74 -3.94 -1.21
CA SER A 14 -12.55 -4.58 -0.67
C SER A 14 -11.42 -3.59 -0.51
N PHE A 15 -10.49 -3.89 0.41
CA PHE A 15 -9.25 -3.14 0.53
C PHE A 15 -8.48 -3.07 -0.80
N TYR A 16 -8.46 -4.16 -1.55
CA TYR A 16 -7.81 -4.21 -2.87
C TYR A 16 -8.40 -3.16 -3.83
N ASN A 17 -9.72 -3.10 -3.95
CA ASN A 17 -10.38 -2.14 -4.85
C ASN A 17 -10.06 -0.69 -4.44
N GLU A 18 -10.10 -0.37 -3.16
CA GLU A 18 -9.74 0.95 -2.65
C GLU A 18 -8.27 1.29 -2.93
N LEU A 19 -7.37 0.33 -2.71
CA LEU A 19 -5.95 0.52 -2.98
C LEU A 19 -5.70 0.81 -4.46
N ILE A 20 -6.26 0.01 -5.36
CA ILE A 20 -6.10 0.18 -6.81
C ILE A 20 -6.73 1.49 -7.30
N GLU A 21 -7.92 1.83 -6.85
CA GLU A 21 -8.59 3.09 -7.22
C GLU A 21 -7.75 4.30 -6.83
N ASN A 22 -7.25 4.34 -5.59
CA ASN A 22 -6.42 5.44 -5.11
C ASN A 22 -5.06 5.49 -5.84
N LEU A 23 -4.39 4.37 -6.07
CA LEU A 23 -3.14 4.32 -6.84
C LEU A 23 -3.34 4.82 -8.28
N ASN A 24 -4.43 4.42 -8.93
CA ASN A 24 -4.71 4.83 -10.30
C ASN A 24 -5.07 6.31 -10.45
N SER A 25 -5.54 6.96 -9.39
CA SER A 25 -6.02 8.35 -9.44
C SER A 25 -5.12 9.36 -8.72
N CYS A 26 -4.11 8.92 -7.96
CA CYS A 26 -3.25 9.81 -7.19
C CYS A 26 -2.23 10.56 -8.05
N SER A 27 -1.77 11.69 -7.52
CA SER A 27 -0.62 12.47 -8.01
C SER A 27 0.67 12.11 -7.27
N GLN A 28 0.55 11.49 -6.10
CA GLN A 28 1.65 10.98 -5.28
C GLN A 28 1.12 9.94 -4.30
N PHE A 29 1.94 8.95 -3.93
CA PHE A 29 1.57 7.98 -2.92
C PHE A 29 2.71 7.70 -1.92
N LYS A 30 2.32 7.32 -0.69
CA LYS A 30 3.23 6.82 0.33
C LYS A 30 2.61 5.59 0.98
N ILE A 31 3.39 4.52 1.06
CA ILE A 31 2.97 3.24 1.64
C ILE A 31 3.95 2.87 2.74
N SER A 32 3.43 2.58 3.93
CA SER A 32 4.19 2.01 5.04
C SER A 32 3.55 0.69 5.46
N VAL A 33 4.24 -0.42 5.24
CA VAL A 33 3.74 -1.76 5.58
C VAL A 33 4.84 -2.64 6.15
N ALA A 34 4.49 -3.49 7.10
CA ALA A 34 5.45 -4.42 7.68
C ALA A 34 5.92 -5.47 6.66
N PHE A 35 4.99 -5.99 5.84
CA PHE A 35 5.29 -7.08 4.93
C PHE A 35 4.82 -6.80 3.50
N ILE A 36 5.70 -7.13 2.55
CA ILE A 36 5.40 -7.20 1.12
C ILE A 36 5.84 -8.57 0.63
N THR A 37 4.89 -9.44 0.31
CA THR A 37 5.20 -10.76 -0.24
C THR A 37 5.23 -10.71 -1.77
N TYR A 38 5.89 -11.71 -2.37
CA TYR A 38 5.92 -11.85 -3.83
C TYR A 38 4.50 -11.92 -4.43
N GLY A 39 3.61 -12.71 -3.81
CA GLY A 39 2.22 -12.79 -4.26
C GLY A 39 1.45 -11.48 -4.16
N GLY A 40 1.71 -10.66 -3.12
CA GLY A 40 1.14 -9.33 -3.00
C GLY A 40 1.69 -8.36 -4.04
N LEU A 41 3.00 -8.38 -4.25
CA LEU A 41 3.64 -7.54 -5.27
C LEU A 41 3.14 -7.89 -6.68
N GLN A 42 3.00 -9.17 -7.01
CA GLN A 42 2.49 -9.59 -8.32
C GLN A 42 1.10 -9.01 -8.64
N VAL A 43 0.22 -8.97 -7.66
CA VAL A 43 -1.13 -8.39 -7.82
C VAL A 43 -1.07 -6.90 -8.17
N LEU A 44 -0.04 -6.20 -7.70
CA LEU A 44 0.13 -4.75 -7.91
C LEU A 44 1.04 -4.38 -9.09
N LEU A 45 1.74 -5.33 -9.70
CA LEU A 45 2.77 -5.02 -10.71
C LEU A 45 2.27 -4.16 -11.86
N GLU A 46 1.11 -4.47 -12.41
CA GLU A 46 0.52 -3.71 -13.52
C GLU A 46 0.20 -2.27 -13.10
N THR A 47 -0.39 -2.10 -11.91
CA THR A 47 -0.69 -0.78 -11.35
C THR A 47 0.59 0.02 -11.09
N LEU A 48 1.61 -0.59 -10.49
CA LEU A 48 2.90 0.05 -10.24
C LEU A 48 3.61 0.45 -11.55
N LYS A 49 3.52 -0.40 -12.57
CA LYS A 49 4.04 -0.08 -13.91
C LYS A 49 3.29 1.12 -14.52
N GLY A 50 1.98 1.15 -14.42
CA GLY A 50 1.18 2.30 -14.86
C GLY A 50 1.53 3.60 -14.15
N LEU A 51 1.86 3.54 -12.85
CA LEU A 51 2.35 4.70 -12.09
C LEU A 51 3.73 5.15 -12.58
N GLU A 52 4.64 4.22 -12.87
CA GLU A 52 5.95 4.54 -13.45
C GLU A 52 5.81 5.21 -14.82
N ASP A 53 4.98 4.66 -15.70
CA ASP A 53 4.75 5.20 -17.05
C ASP A 53 4.16 6.62 -17.03
N ARG A 54 3.40 6.96 -16.00
CA ARG A 54 2.86 8.31 -15.77
C ARG A 54 3.77 9.21 -14.92
N ASN A 55 4.93 8.72 -14.50
CA ASN A 55 5.87 9.43 -13.61
C ASN A 55 5.24 9.88 -12.28
N ILE A 56 4.34 9.09 -11.71
CA ILE A 56 3.74 9.38 -10.42
C ILE A 56 4.72 9.01 -9.31
N PRO A 57 5.21 9.98 -8.51
CA PRO A 57 6.18 9.70 -7.46
C PRO A 57 5.56 8.91 -6.32
N GLY A 58 6.31 7.96 -5.79
CA GLY A 58 5.90 7.14 -4.66
C GLY A 58 7.03 6.86 -3.68
N GLU A 59 6.66 6.67 -2.42
CA GLU A 59 7.55 6.18 -1.38
C GLU A 59 6.97 4.90 -0.78
N ILE A 60 7.82 3.89 -0.60
CA ILE A 60 7.44 2.66 0.08
C ILE A 60 8.42 2.43 1.23
N LEU A 61 7.90 2.35 2.46
CA LEU A 61 8.62 1.93 3.64
C LEU A 61 8.16 0.53 4.03
N THR A 62 9.10 -0.39 4.15
CA THR A 62 8.86 -1.75 4.64
C THR A 62 9.99 -2.20 5.57
N THR A 63 9.92 -3.40 6.09
CA THR A 63 10.93 -3.93 7.01
C THR A 63 11.31 -5.36 6.63
N THR A 64 12.51 -5.76 7.02
CA THR A 64 12.99 -7.15 6.95
C THR A 64 12.54 -7.99 8.15
N TYR A 65 11.68 -7.45 9.00
CA TYR A 65 11.15 -8.14 10.17
C TYR A 65 10.54 -9.50 9.79
N LYS A 66 10.92 -10.54 10.55
CA LYS A 66 10.53 -11.94 10.31
C LYS A 66 10.82 -12.47 8.89
N GLU A 67 11.69 -11.80 8.15
CA GLU A 67 12.08 -12.22 6.79
C GLU A 67 10.90 -12.44 5.82
N MET A 68 9.75 -11.81 6.10
CA MET A 68 8.53 -11.93 5.28
C MET A 68 8.64 -11.16 3.95
N THR A 69 9.40 -10.06 3.95
CA THR A 69 9.74 -9.32 2.73
C THR A 69 11.10 -9.79 2.23
N THR A 70 11.10 -10.58 1.18
CA THR A 70 12.33 -11.22 0.68
C THR A 70 13.22 -10.26 -0.13
N PRO A 71 14.52 -10.54 -0.26
CA PRO A 71 15.43 -9.74 -1.09
C PRO A 71 14.96 -9.60 -2.55
N GLU A 72 14.34 -10.64 -3.13
CA GLU A 72 13.80 -10.61 -4.49
C GLU A 72 12.68 -9.60 -4.63
N VAL A 73 11.78 -9.52 -3.65
CA VAL A 73 10.70 -8.53 -3.61
C VAL A 73 11.26 -7.12 -3.50
N LEU A 74 12.22 -6.89 -2.61
CA LEU A 74 12.87 -5.60 -2.44
C LEU A 74 13.58 -5.15 -3.72
N LYS A 75 14.31 -6.08 -4.35
CA LYS A 75 14.97 -5.82 -5.63
C LYS A 75 13.94 -5.43 -6.70
N ARG A 76 12.85 -6.17 -6.81
CA ARG A 76 11.81 -5.88 -7.80
C ARG A 76 11.17 -4.52 -7.61
N ILE A 77 10.91 -4.10 -6.37
CA ILE A 77 10.39 -2.76 -6.08
C ILE A 77 11.42 -1.68 -6.44
N SER A 78 12.70 -1.92 -6.15
CA SER A 78 13.77 -0.96 -6.42
C SER A 78 14.03 -0.70 -7.91
N GLU A 79 13.51 -1.54 -8.79
CA GLU A 79 13.59 -1.37 -10.26
C GLU A 79 12.63 -0.28 -10.78
N PHE A 80 11.59 0.08 -10.02
CA PHE A 80 10.67 1.17 -10.40
C PHE A 80 11.34 2.53 -10.17
N LYS A 81 11.52 3.30 -11.24
CA LYS A 81 12.26 4.58 -11.21
C LYS A 81 11.52 5.69 -10.44
N ASN A 82 10.21 5.60 -10.34
CA ASN A 82 9.35 6.56 -9.67
C ASN A 82 9.16 6.27 -8.17
N ILE A 83 9.68 5.13 -7.67
CA ILE A 83 9.49 4.69 -6.29
C ILE A 83 10.78 4.83 -5.49
N GLN A 84 10.72 5.58 -4.38
CA GLN A 84 11.75 5.57 -3.36
C GLN A 84 11.46 4.46 -2.35
N LEU A 85 12.26 3.39 -2.38
CA LEU A 85 12.16 2.31 -1.42
C LEU A 85 13.00 2.61 -0.18
N LYS A 86 12.37 2.54 0.99
CA LYS A 86 13.01 2.65 2.31
C LYS A 86 12.82 1.34 3.05
N ILE A 87 13.89 0.81 3.62
CA ILE A 87 13.89 -0.48 4.30
C ILE A 87 14.35 -0.27 5.73
N TYR A 88 13.48 -0.57 6.69
CA TYR A 88 13.84 -0.64 8.09
C TYR A 88 14.37 -2.04 8.41
N VAL A 89 15.64 -2.09 8.82
CA VAL A 89 16.27 -3.33 9.28
C VAL A 89 16.28 -3.31 10.81
N PRO A 90 15.45 -4.12 11.47
CA PRO A 90 15.38 -4.11 12.93
C PRO A 90 16.68 -4.62 13.55
N PRO A 91 17.16 -4.04 14.68
CA PRO A 91 18.33 -4.52 15.39
C PRO A 91 18.18 -5.94 15.89
N THR A 92 16.97 -6.32 16.26
CA THR A 92 16.60 -7.70 16.63
C THR A 92 15.28 -8.07 15.97
N GLN A 93 14.98 -9.36 15.86
CA GLN A 93 13.72 -9.86 15.28
C GLN A 93 12.48 -9.50 16.12
N ASN A 94 12.66 -8.88 17.29
CA ASN A 94 11.56 -8.41 18.14
C ASN A 94 11.24 -6.93 17.95
N ASP A 95 12.07 -6.18 17.24
CA ASP A 95 11.98 -4.71 17.11
C ASP A 95 11.36 -4.23 15.79
N GLY A 96 10.62 -5.09 15.08
CA GLY A 96 9.94 -4.73 13.83
C GLY A 96 8.73 -3.84 14.05
N PHE A 97 8.46 -2.92 13.12
CA PHE A 97 7.20 -2.19 13.15
C PHE A 97 6.07 -3.01 12.53
N HIS A 98 4.85 -2.80 13.02
CA HIS A 98 3.64 -3.48 12.56
C HIS A 98 2.58 -2.55 11.97
N ALA A 99 2.84 -1.25 11.95
CA ALA A 99 1.93 -0.26 11.37
C ALA A 99 1.74 -0.48 9.86
N LYS A 100 0.51 -0.32 9.38
CA LYS A 100 0.16 -0.36 7.96
C LYS A 100 -0.64 0.90 7.65
N GLY A 101 -0.09 1.70 6.76
CA GLY A 101 -0.69 2.95 6.35
C GLY A 101 -0.42 3.23 4.87
N TYR A 102 -1.41 3.79 4.22
CA TYR A 102 -1.38 4.15 2.81
C TYR A 102 -1.87 5.58 2.68
N LEU A 103 -1.07 6.46 2.10
CA LEU A 103 -1.41 7.86 1.85
C LEU A 103 -1.41 8.12 0.36
N PHE A 104 -2.46 8.77 -0.10
CA PHE A 104 -2.60 9.18 -1.48
C PHE A 104 -2.91 10.67 -1.54
N HIS A 105 -2.09 11.40 -2.28
CA HIS A 105 -2.33 12.80 -2.60
C HIS A 105 -2.90 12.92 -4.01
N LYS A 106 -3.88 13.77 -4.19
CA LYS A 106 -4.47 14.04 -5.48
C LYS A 106 -4.62 15.55 -5.67
N ASP A 107 -4.02 16.05 -6.75
CA ASP A 107 -4.25 17.41 -7.19
C ASP A 107 -5.59 17.47 -7.95
N GLU A 108 -6.52 18.24 -7.45
CA GLU A 108 -7.80 18.50 -8.10
C GLU A 108 -7.92 19.98 -8.46
N ALA A 109 -8.78 20.31 -9.43
CA ALA A 109 -8.98 21.71 -9.86
C ALA A 109 -9.48 22.63 -8.73
N GLU A 110 -10.11 22.07 -7.69
CA GLU A 110 -10.64 22.78 -6.55
C GLU A 110 -9.72 22.74 -5.31
N GLY A 111 -8.52 22.17 -5.43
CA GLY A 111 -7.54 22.06 -4.36
C GLY A 111 -6.93 20.67 -4.20
N GLU A 112 -6.16 20.50 -3.13
CA GLU A 112 -5.52 19.23 -2.80
C GLU A 112 -6.48 18.32 -2.04
N LYS A 113 -6.39 17.03 -2.31
CA LYS A 113 -7.13 16.00 -1.60
C LYS A 113 -6.21 14.90 -1.09
N TRP A 114 -6.39 14.52 0.14
CA TRP A 114 -5.67 13.42 0.77
C TRP A 114 -6.60 12.26 1.09
N THR A 115 -6.16 11.05 0.79
CA THR A 115 -6.79 9.82 1.27
C THR A 115 -5.79 9.06 2.12
N VAL A 116 -6.19 8.72 3.33
CA VAL A 116 -5.39 7.92 4.28
C VAL A 116 -6.12 6.63 4.55
N ILE A 117 -5.45 5.51 4.33
CA ILE A 117 -5.97 4.17 4.65
C ILE A 117 -5.12 3.60 5.76
N ILE A 118 -5.74 3.24 6.88
CA ILE A 118 -5.09 2.63 8.04
C ILE A 118 -5.81 1.32 8.37
N GLY A 119 -5.05 0.27 8.64
CA GLY A 119 -5.64 -1.01 9.02
C GLY A 119 -4.62 -2.08 9.28
N SER A 120 -5.05 -3.33 9.21
CA SER A 120 -4.22 -4.52 9.42
C SER A 120 -3.64 -5.10 8.12
N SER A 121 -3.95 -4.52 6.96
CA SER A 121 -3.60 -5.09 5.66
C SER A 121 -2.18 -4.74 5.21
N ASN A 122 -1.34 -5.77 5.07
CA ASN A 122 -0.05 -5.70 4.37
C ASN A 122 -0.24 -5.91 2.86
N ILE A 123 0.83 -5.74 2.08
CA ILE A 123 0.86 -6.11 0.66
C ILE A 123 1.20 -7.59 0.55
N THR A 124 0.22 -8.44 0.77
CA THR A 124 0.34 -9.90 0.67
C THR A 124 -0.73 -10.44 -0.28
N GLY A 125 -0.46 -11.56 -0.91
CA GLY A 125 -1.44 -12.20 -1.79
C GLY A 125 -2.75 -12.50 -1.07
N HIS A 126 -2.69 -12.91 0.20
CA HIS A 126 -3.86 -13.17 1.03
C HIS A 126 -4.67 -11.90 1.31
N ALA A 127 -4.02 -10.80 1.72
CA ALA A 127 -4.70 -9.55 2.03
C ALA A 127 -5.34 -8.88 0.80
N LEU A 128 -4.79 -9.10 -0.40
CA LEU A 128 -5.24 -8.49 -1.65
C LEU A 128 -6.19 -9.36 -2.48
N LYS A 129 -6.30 -10.67 -2.19
CA LYS A 129 -7.25 -11.54 -2.88
C LYS A 129 -8.67 -11.28 -2.40
N THR A 130 -9.55 -10.98 -3.35
CA THR A 130 -10.93 -10.53 -3.12
C THR A 130 -11.89 -11.61 -2.62
N ASN A 131 -11.51 -12.89 -2.64
CA ASN A 131 -12.43 -14.01 -2.41
C ASN A 131 -12.34 -14.65 -1.02
N GLU A 132 -11.42 -14.21 -0.18
CA GLU A 132 -11.34 -14.70 1.18
C GLU A 132 -11.87 -13.63 2.13
N VAL A 133 -12.85 -14.00 2.94
CA VAL A 133 -13.38 -13.18 4.05
C VAL A 133 -12.27 -13.07 5.09
N SER A 134 -11.35 -12.15 4.86
CA SER A 134 -10.38 -11.79 5.88
C SER A 134 -10.97 -10.65 6.70
N TYR A 135 -11.01 -10.81 8.03
CA TYR A 135 -11.45 -9.78 8.98
C TYR A 135 -10.48 -8.59 9.05
N HIS A 136 -10.07 -8.05 7.90
CA HIS A 136 -9.22 -6.89 7.84
C HIS A 136 -10.09 -5.63 7.89
N ASN A 137 -10.16 -5.05 9.05
CA ASN A 137 -10.80 -3.76 9.25
C ASN A 137 -9.89 -2.66 8.71
N VAL A 138 -10.38 -1.86 7.81
CA VAL A 138 -9.65 -0.74 7.20
C VAL A 138 -10.44 0.53 7.41
N LEU A 139 -9.79 1.54 7.99
CA LEU A 139 -10.33 2.88 8.12
C LEU A 139 -9.79 3.74 6.98
N ILE A 140 -10.68 4.37 6.23
CA ILE A 140 -10.34 5.35 5.21
C ILE A 140 -10.73 6.72 5.71
N TYR A 141 -9.79 7.64 5.62
CA TYR A 141 -9.98 9.05 5.93
C TYR A 141 -9.65 9.90 4.71
N LYS A 142 -10.59 10.73 4.29
CA LYS A 142 -10.45 11.67 3.17
C LYS A 142 -10.50 13.09 3.70
N VAL A 143 -9.52 13.89 3.35
CA VAL A 143 -9.40 15.31 3.70
C VAL A 143 -9.24 16.13 2.45
#